data_65d3ee350335fc8efc667173126cdc2e
#
_entry.id   65d3ee350335fc8efc667173126cdc2e
#
_cell.length_a   1.000
_cell.length_b   1.000
_cell.length_c   1.000
_cell.angle_alpha   90.00
_cell.angle_beta   90.00
_cell.angle_gamma   90.00
#
_symmetry.space_group_name_H-M   'P 1'
#
loop_
_entity.id
_entity.type
_entity.pdbx_description
1 polymer ?
#
loop_
_entity_poly.entity_id
_entity_poly.type
_entity_poly.pdbx_seq_one_letter_code
_entity_poly.pdbx_strand_id
1 'polypeptide(L)'
;MSDASASESHDAPAGIGPGLVLLAATAVALIAANTGLASFYERIWTIPLPFMHDVRGVVNDGLMTIFFFTVGLEIRHEVQAGSLRGIRRAILPLAAAAGGMLVPALIYWSFNRSGPTAGGWGIPVATDIAFALGVLTLFGTRVAPAVRALLLALAVVDDVGAILVITIFYAGGVHPTLGGVILGLALPKGMGARLQRALSIPVSYVIMPIFALANAGVVIDASVLSGDPLRVFLGVAFGLVVGKPVGVILASRTLVASGAATLPPGVAGRELGVLGALAGIGFTMSLFIAQLAFPEGQLLAGAKLGIIVGSAVAALIAAAITLLRRPRLP
;
A
#
# COMPACT_ATOMS: atom_id res chain seq x y z
N MET A 1 18.32 -26.13 31.30
CA MET A 1 18.23 -24.70 31.62
C MET A 1 17.58 -24.04 30.42
N SER A 2 16.32 -23.67 30.62
CA SER A 2 15.39 -23.18 29.61
C SER A 2 15.63 -21.70 29.36
N ASP A 3 15.93 -21.32 28.13
CA ASP A 3 15.76 -19.94 27.69
C ASP A 3 14.50 -19.90 26.83
N ALA A 4 13.40 -19.61 27.50
CA ALA A 4 12.17 -19.17 26.86
C ALA A 4 12.40 -17.74 26.37
N SER A 5 12.67 -17.57 25.05
CA SER A 5 12.61 -16.30 24.40
C SER A 5 11.15 -15.80 24.44
N ALA A 6 10.91 -14.88 25.37
CA ALA A 6 9.68 -14.14 25.47
C ALA A 6 9.37 -13.47 24.12
N SER A 7 8.33 -13.93 23.48
CA SER A 7 7.64 -13.19 22.43
C SER A 7 7.04 -11.97 23.12
N GLU A 8 7.72 -10.83 23.04
CA GLU A 8 7.10 -9.55 23.36
C GLU A 8 5.92 -9.33 22.42
N SER A 9 4.75 -9.72 22.92
CA SER A 9 3.48 -9.24 22.40
C SER A 9 3.50 -7.71 22.56
N HIS A 10 3.70 -6.99 21.46
CA HIS A 10 3.38 -5.58 21.40
C HIS A 10 1.85 -5.46 21.53
N ASP A 11 1.35 -5.52 22.76
CA ASP A 11 0.06 -4.95 23.11
C ASP A 11 0.19 -3.44 22.93
N ALA A 12 -0.15 -2.98 21.71
CA ALA A 12 -0.40 -1.56 21.49
C ALA A 12 -1.51 -1.16 22.48
N PRO A 13 -1.33 -0.07 23.24
CA PRO A 13 -2.39 0.42 24.12
C PRO A 13 -3.68 0.56 23.31
N ALA A 14 -4.83 0.38 23.97
CA ALA A 14 -6.16 0.53 23.40
C ALA A 14 -6.38 2.00 22.93
N GLY A 15 -5.68 2.38 21.89
CA GLY A 15 -5.67 3.70 21.24
C GLY A 15 -6.15 3.57 19.80
N ILE A 16 -6.43 4.71 19.20
CA ILE A 16 -6.82 4.82 17.79
C ILE A 16 -5.69 4.26 16.92
N GLY A 17 -5.94 3.16 16.21
CA GLY A 17 -4.94 2.55 15.33
C GLY A 17 -4.56 3.47 14.16
N PRO A 18 -3.32 3.34 13.61
CA PRO A 18 -2.82 4.21 12.55
C PRO A 18 -3.72 4.21 11.31
N GLY A 19 -4.35 3.08 10.98
CA GLY A 19 -5.31 2.98 9.88
C GLY A 19 -6.55 3.85 10.07
N LEU A 20 -7.03 4.04 11.31
CA LEU A 20 -8.15 4.94 11.59
C LEU A 20 -7.77 6.41 11.44
N VAL A 21 -6.55 6.78 11.86
CA VAL A 21 -6.03 8.15 11.68
C VAL A 21 -5.91 8.47 10.19
N LEU A 22 -5.42 7.51 9.42
CA LEU A 22 -5.29 7.62 7.97
C LEU A 22 -6.65 7.76 7.29
N LEU A 23 -7.64 6.96 7.68
CA LEU A 23 -9.02 7.07 7.20
C LEU A 23 -9.64 8.42 7.55
N ALA A 24 -9.45 8.91 8.77
CA ALA A 24 -9.95 10.21 9.19
C ALA A 24 -9.32 11.34 8.36
N ALA A 25 -7.99 11.32 8.15
CA ALA A 25 -7.29 12.28 7.30
C ALA A 25 -7.85 12.28 5.86
N THR A 26 -8.12 11.09 5.31
CA THR A 26 -8.73 10.93 3.99
C THR A 26 -10.14 11.51 3.92
N ALA A 27 -10.97 11.19 4.91
CA ALA A 27 -12.33 11.72 4.98
C ALA A 27 -12.32 13.26 5.06
N VAL A 28 -11.43 13.83 5.88
CA VAL A 28 -11.25 15.29 5.99
C VAL A 28 -10.82 15.88 4.64
N ALA A 29 -9.86 15.27 3.94
CA ALA A 29 -9.42 15.73 2.63
C ALA A 29 -10.54 15.71 1.60
N LEU A 30 -11.34 14.62 1.53
CA LEU A 30 -12.47 14.49 0.61
C LEU A 30 -13.58 15.50 0.93
N ILE A 31 -13.93 15.66 2.19
CA ILE A 31 -14.94 16.62 2.62
C ILE A 31 -14.47 18.04 2.28
N ALA A 32 -13.23 18.39 2.61
CA ALA A 32 -12.70 19.71 2.33
C ALA A 32 -12.66 20.01 0.82
N ALA A 33 -12.25 19.06 -0.01
CA ALA A 33 -12.18 19.22 -1.47
C ALA A 33 -13.55 19.32 -2.16
N ASN A 34 -14.64 18.87 -1.52
CA ASN A 34 -15.97 18.80 -2.12
C ASN A 34 -17.01 19.71 -1.42
N THR A 35 -16.55 20.63 -0.58
CA THR A 35 -17.39 21.59 0.14
C THR A 35 -16.93 23.04 -0.11
N GLY A 36 -17.57 24.01 0.51
CA GLY A 36 -17.14 25.42 0.47
C GLY A 36 -15.72 25.68 0.97
N LEU A 37 -15.05 24.66 1.54
CA LEU A 37 -13.66 24.71 1.99
C LEU A 37 -12.65 24.37 0.87
N ALA A 38 -13.07 24.01 -0.32
CA ALA A 38 -12.20 23.54 -1.41
C ALA A 38 -11.08 24.53 -1.75
N SER A 39 -11.41 25.82 -1.87
CA SER A 39 -10.41 26.88 -2.14
C SER A 39 -9.41 27.09 -1.01
N PHE A 40 -9.86 26.95 0.24
CA PHE A 40 -8.99 27.02 1.41
C PHE A 40 -8.08 25.80 1.51
N TYR A 41 -8.64 24.62 1.31
CA TYR A 41 -7.91 23.36 1.30
C TYR A 41 -6.79 23.37 0.23
N GLU A 42 -7.10 23.74 -1.01
CA GLU A 42 -6.12 23.78 -2.09
C GLU A 42 -5.04 24.85 -1.82
N ARG A 43 -5.42 26.02 -1.29
CA ARG A 43 -4.49 27.10 -0.97
C ARG A 43 -3.41 26.68 0.03
N ILE A 44 -3.73 25.83 1.02
CA ILE A 44 -2.72 25.35 1.99
C ILE A 44 -1.60 24.57 1.27
N TRP A 45 -1.97 23.73 0.32
CA TRP A 45 -1.01 22.86 -0.34
C TRP A 45 -0.21 23.54 -1.44
N THR A 46 -0.73 24.65 -1.96
CA THR A 46 -0.11 25.44 -3.03
C THR A 46 0.67 26.65 -2.53
N ILE A 47 0.90 26.80 -1.22
CA ILE A 47 1.76 27.86 -0.67
C ILE A 47 3.18 27.66 -1.22
N PRO A 48 3.74 28.65 -1.97
CA PRO A 48 5.07 28.52 -2.54
C PRO A 48 6.15 28.55 -1.47
N LEU A 49 7.18 27.73 -1.62
CA LEU A 49 8.31 27.64 -0.69
C LEU A 49 9.64 27.88 -1.42
N PRO A 50 10.63 28.55 -0.76
CA PRO A 50 11.89 28.95 -1.42
C PRO A 50 12.74 27.79 -1.96
N PHE A 51 12.65 26.61 -1.35
CA PHE A 51 13.48 25.45 -1.66
C PHE A 51 12.71 24.28 -2.29
N MET A 52 11.39 24.39 -2.34
CA MET A 52 10.47 23.40 -2.93
C MET A 52 9.37 24.15 -3.65
N HIS A 53 8.72 23.53 -4.65
CA HIS A 53 7.65 24.19 -5.41
C HIS A 53 6.58 24.77 -4.48
N ASP A 54 6.07 23.92 -3.59
CA ASP A 54 5.01 24.27 -2.64
C ASP A 54 5.01 23.31 -1.43
N VAL A 55 4.05 23.49 -0.53
CA VAL A 55 3.86 22.64 0.65
C VAL A 55 3.55 21.19 0.25
N ARG A 56 2.80 20.99 -0.84
CA ARG A 56 2.51 19.64 -1.37
C ARG A 56 3.80 18.93 -1.81
N GLY A 57 4.72 19.64 -2.43
CA GLY A 57 6.05 19.13 -2.79
C GLY A 57 6.86 18.68 -1.57
N VAL A 58 6.82 19.45 -0.46
CA VAL A 58 7.48 19.04 0.80
C VAL A 58 6.89 17.72 1.32
N VAL A 59 5.57 17.56 1.21
CA VAL A 59 4.91 16.31 1.63
C VAL A 59 5.29 15.15 0.70
N ASN A 60 5.23 15.36 -0.61
CA ASN A 60 5.43 14.30 -1.61
C ASN A 60 6.90 13.88 -1.76
N ASP A 61 7.83 14.81 -1.62
CA ASP A 61 9.26 14.51 -1.78
C ASP A 61 9.95 14.38 -0.42
N GLY A 62 9.70 15.32 0.50
CA GLY A 62 10.36 15.34 1.81
C GLY A 62 9.85 14.25 2.74
N LEU A 63 8.56 14.28 3.09
CA LEU A 63 8.00 13.29 4.03
C LEU A 63 8.02 11.88 3.44
N MET A 64 7.75 11.74 2.13
CA MET A 64 7.82 10.43 1.47
C MET A 64 9.25 9.89 1.38
N THR A 65 10.28 10.74 1.34
CA THR A 65 11.67 10.27 1.46
C THR A 65 11.92 9.60 2.81
N ILE A 66 11.37 10.17 3.91
CA ILE A 66 11.48 9.55 5.25
C ILE A 66 10.69 8.23 5.29
N PHE A 67 9.50 8.19 4.69
CA PHE A 67 8.73 6.96 4.55
C PHE A 67 9.53 5.88 3.80
N PHE A 68 10.06 6.19 2.62
CA PHE A 68 10.84 5.25 1.82
C PHE A 68 12.17 4.86 2.48
N PHE A 69 12.73 5.72 3.33
CA PHE A 69 13.86 5.34 4.17
C PHE A 69 13.46 4.22 5.16
N THR A 70 12.29 4.31 5.78
CA THR A 70 11.81 3.22 6.66
C THR A 70 11.49 1.95 5.88
N VAL A 71 10.95 2.06 4.67
CA VAL A 71 10.78 0.92 3.75
C VAL A 71 12.12 0.24 3.45
N GLY A 72 13.18 1.01 3.17
CA GLY A 72 14.53 0.47 2.99
C GLY A 72 15.05 -0.29 4.20
N LEU A 73 14.81 0.22 5.42
CA LEU A 73 15.13 -0.48 6.68
C LEU A 73 14.33 -1.78 6.83
N GLU A 74 13.06 -1.78 6.46
CA GLU A 74 12.16 -2.93 6.53
C GLU A 74 12.55 -4.03 5.55
N ILE A 75 12.78 -3.69 4.28
CA ILE A 75 13.28 -4.62 3.26
C ILE A 75 14.56 -5.29 3.75
N ARG A 76 15.49 -4.51 4.28
CA ARG A 76 16.73 -5.05 4.82
C ARG A 76 16.49 -6.01 5.99
N HIS A 77 15.62 -5.65 6.93
CA HIS A 77 15.28 -6.49 8.07
C HIS A 77 14.69 -7.83 7.61
N GLU A 78 13.73 -7.79 6.69
CA GLU A 78 13.06 -8.97 6.16
C GLU A 78 14.03 -9.92 5.41
N VAL A 79 14.97 -9.37 4.64
CA VAL A 79 15.98 -10.16 3.94
C VAL A 79 17.00 -10.79 4.90
N GLN A 80 17.36 -10.09 5.98
CA GLN A 80 18.44 -10.55 6.88
C GLN A 80 17.95 -11.42 8.03
N ALA A 81 16.78 -11.14 8.59
CA ALA A 81 16.26 -11.76 9.80
C ALA A 81 14.79 -12.19 9.72
N GLY A 82 14.04 -11.70 8.74
CA GLY A 82 12.61 -11.92 8.59
C GLY A 82 12.21 -13.10 7.71
N SER A 83 11.01 -12.99 7.15
CA SER A 83 10.33 -14.03 6.36
C SER A 83 11.02 -14.29 5.01
N LEU A 84 11.79 -13.33 4.49
CA LEU A 84 12.53 -13.46 3.24
C LEU A 84 13.92 -14.09 3.42
N ARG A 85 14.28 -14.51 4.63
CA ARG A 85 15.54 -15.18 4.90
C ARG A 85 15.53 -16.61 4.34
N GLY A 86 16.15 -16.80 3.19
CA GLY A 86 16.29 -18.07 2.49
C GLY A 86 15.14 -18.37 1.53
N ILE A 87 15.51 -18.91 0.38
CA ILE A 87 14.64 -19.09 -0.80
C ILE A 87 13.36 -19.90 -0.50
N ARG A 88 13.44 -20.95 0.33
CA ARG A 88 12.30 -21.79 0.66
C ARG A 88 11.18 -21.06 1.41
N ARG A 89 11.53 -20.03 2.22
CA ARG A 89 10.56 -19.21 2.94
C ARG A 89 10.09 -18.05 2.10
N ALA A 90 10.97 -17.48 1.28
CA ALA A 90 10.69 -16.33 0.46
C ALA A 90 9.86 -16.65 -0.79
N ILE A 91 9.91 -17.89 -1.31
CA ILE A 91 9.32 -18.22 -2.61
C ILE A 91 7.80 -18.00 -2.65
N LEU A 92 7.07 -18.30 -1.57
CA LEU A 92 5.62 -18.08 -1.51
C LEU A 92 5.24 -16.60 -1.49
N PRO A 93 5.80 -15.74 -0.59
CA PRO A 93 5.58 -14.30 -0.64
C PRO A 93 6.00 -13.67 -1.98
N LEU A 94 7.14 -14.08 -2.54
CA LEU A 94 7.64 -13.58 -3.84
C LEU A 94 6.66 -13.91 -4.98
N ALA A 95 6.19 -15.15 -5.05
CA ALA A 95 5.23 -15.54 -6.08
C ALA A 95 3.87 -14.84 -5.89
N ALA A 96 3.38 -14.74 -4.64
CA ALA A 96 2.15 -14.05 -4.32
C ALA A 96 2.21 -12.57 -4.71
N ALA A 97 3.33 -11.89 -4.40
CA ALA A 97 3.56 -10.50 -4.78
C ALA A 97 3.67 -10.35 -6.30
N ALA A 98 4.45 -11.21 -6.97
CA ALA A 98 4.54 -11.19 -8.44
C ALA A 98 3.18 -11.33 -9.11
N GLY A 99 2.34 -12.27 -8.66
CA GLY A 99 0.95 -12.38 -9.12
C GLY A 99 0.11 -11.15 -8.80
N GLY A 100 0.24 -10.65 -7.55
CA GLY A 100 -0.43 -9.44 -7.06
C GLY A 100 0.04 -8.13 -7.75
N MET A 101 1.15 -8.13 -8.46
CA MET A 101 1.62 -7.03 -9.31
C MET A 101 1.21 -7.21 -10.77
N LEU A 102 1.44 -8.38 -11.34
CA LEU A 102 1.21 -8.65 -12.77
C LEU A 102 -0.28 -8.61 -13.14
N VAL A 103 -1.15 -9.26 -12.36
CA VAL A 103 -2.58 -9.33 -12.70
C VAL A 103 -3.26 -7.96 -12.64
N PRO A 104 -3.07 -7.10 -11.60
CA PRO A 104 -3.61 -5.74 -11.63
C PRO A 104 -3.10 -4.89 -12.78
N ALA A 105 -1.79 -4.98 -13.09
CA ALA A 105 -1.20 -4.27 -14.23
C ALA A 105 -1.85 -4.69 -15.56
N LEU A 106 -2.08 -5.98 -15.77
CA LEU A 106 -2.77 -6.50 -16.96
C LEU A 106 -4.24 -6.07 -17.03
N ILE A 107 -4.95 -6.07 -15.88
CA ILE A 107 -6.32 -5.55 -15.81
C ILE A 107 -6.33 -4.06 -16.15
N TYR A 108 -5.46 -3.27 -15.54
CA TYR A 108 -5.35 -1.85 -15.89
C TYR A 108 -5.10 -1.66 -17.39
N TRP A 109 -4.13 -2.39 -17.93
CA TRP A 109 -3.79 -2.31 -19.35
C TRP A 109 -4.95 -2.72 -20.27
N SER A 110 -5.84 -3.64 -19.86
CA SER A 110 -7.02 -4.02 -20.64
C SER A 110 -7.99 -2.87 -20.87
N PHE A 111 -8.10 -1.92 -19.93
CA PHE A 111 -8.90 -0.69 -20.05
C PHE A 111 -8.14 0.43 -20.73
N ASN A 112 -6.80 0.44 -20.64
CA ASN A 112 -5.92 1.58 -20.95
C ASN A 112 -4.76 1.16 -21.86
N ARG A 113 -5.05 0.60 -23.03
CA ARG A 113 -4.04 -0.02 -23.92
C ARG A 113 -3.11 0.98 -24.60
N SER A 114 -3.54 2.23 -24.79
CA SER A 114 -2.79 3.23 -25.58
C SER A 114 -3.17 4.64 -25.16
N GLY A 115 -2.36 5.61 -25.62
CA GLY A 115 -2.58 7.03 -25.37
C GLY A 115 -2.11 7.45 -23.97
N PRO A 116 -2.55 8.63 -23.49
CA PRO A 116 -2.08 9.22 -22.25
C PRO A 116 -2.45 8.40 -20.99
N THR A 117 -3.47 7.53 -21.09
CA THR A 117 -3.91 6.69 -19.96
C THR A 117 -3.01 5.48 -19.73
N ALA A 118 -2.22 5.05 -20.72
CA ALA A 118 -1.40 3.85 -20.64
C ALA A 118 -0.34 3.90 -19.51
N GLY A 119 0.16 5.10 -19.17
CA GLY A 119 1.16 5.30 -18.13
C GLY A 119 0.74 4.90 -16.72
N GLY A 120 -0.56 4.74 -16.44
CA GLY A 120 -1.04 4.44 -15.08
C GLY A 120 -0.99 2.96 -14.65
N TRP A 121 -0.39 2.06 -15.43
CA TRP A 121 -0.39 0.60 -15.15
C TRP A 121 0.22 0.23 -13.79
N GLY A 122 1.15 1.04 -13.27
CA GLY A 122 1.79 0.82 -11.97
C GLY A 122 0.91 1.20 -10.77
N ILE A 123 -0.16 1.99 -10.96
CA ILE A 123 -0.99 2.50 -9.87
C ILE A 123 -1.62 1.37 -9.04
N PRO A 124 -2.31 0.37 -9.63
CA PRO A 124 -2.92 -0.71 -8.86
C PRO A 124 -1.94 -1.80 -8.41
N VAL A 125 -0.64 -1.64 -8.69
CA VAL A 125 0.40 -2.62 -8.35
C VAL A 125 0.79 -2.56 -6.87
N ALA A 126 0.80 -1.37 -6.25
CA ALA A 126 1.24 -1.17 -4.89
C ALA A 126 0.19 -1.57 -3.83
N THR A 127 0.66 -1.93 -2.63
CA THR A 127 -0.16 -2.20 -1.43
C THR A 127 0.21 -1.21 -0.33
N ASP A 128 -0.78 -0.66 0.37
CA ASP A 128 -0.57 0.15 1.56
C ASP A 128 -0.58 -0.75 2.82
N ILE A 129 0.62 -1.08 3.29
CA ILE A 129 0.80 -1.96 4.46
C ILE A 129 0.15 -1.36 5.71
N ALA A 130 0.34 -0.07 5.95
CA ALA A 130 -0.13 0.58 7.19
C ALA A 130 -1.66 0.56 7.25
N PHE A 131 -2.33 0.82 6.12
CA PHE A 131 -3.78 0.74 6.03
C PHE A 131 -4.26 -0.72 6.11
N ALA A 132 -3.65 -1.64 5.37
CA ALA A 132 -4.01 -3.05 5.38
C ALA A 132 -3.87 -3.69 6.77
N LEU A 133 -2.80 -3.38 7.50
CA LEU A 133 -2.62 -3.80 8.90
C LEU A 133 -3.62 -3.11 9.83
N GLY A 134 -3.93 -1.83 9.59
CA GLY A 134 -4.98 -1.11 10.31
C GLY A 134 -6.33 -1.82 10.21
N VAL A 135 -6.74 -2.19 9.00
CA VAL A 135 -7.97 -2.97 8.75
C VAL A 135 -7.87 -4.36 9.40
N LEU A 136 -6.71 -5.02 9.29
CA LEU A 136 -6.50 -6.33 9.89
C LEU A 136 -6.63 -6.31 11.42
N THR A 137 -6.16 -5.25 12.09
CA THR A 137 -6.29 -5.11 13.55
C THR A 137 -7.74 -5.01 14.02
N LEU A 138 -8.63 -4.46 13.21
CA LEU A 138 -10.07 -4.40 13.52
C LEU A 138 -10.72 -5.80 13.57
N PHE A 139 -10.12 -6.79 12.92
CA PHE A 139 -10.61 -8.17 12.94
C PHE A 139 -10.15 -8.97 14.17
N GLY A 140 -9.20 -8.45 14.94
CA GLY A 140 -8.71 -9.07 16.17
C GLY A 140 -8.22 -10.51 15.96
N THR A 141 -8.63 -11.41 16.84
CA THR A 141 -8.26 -12.84 16.82
C THR A 141 -8.93 -13.67 15.72
N ARG A 142 -9.83 -13.08 14.93
CA ARG A 142 -10.56 -13.81 13.86
C ARG A 142 -9.67 -14.17 12.67
N VAL A 143 -8.53 -13.51 12.51
CA VAL A 143 -7.54 -13.80 11.45
C VAL A 143 -6.34 -14.49 12.04
N ALA A 144 -5.89 -15.58 11.38
CA ALA A 144 -4.74 -16.34 11.83
C ALA A 144 -3.46 -15.47 11.82
N PRO A 145 -2.59 -15.57 12.84
CA PRO A 145 -1.32 -14.81 12.88
C PRO A 145 -0.46 -15.03 11.63
N ALA A 146 -0.53 -16.22 11.03
CA ALA A 146 0.17 -16.55 9.80
C ALA A 146 -0.26 -15.68 8.59
N VAL A 147 -1.53 -15.22 8.54
CA VAL A 147 -2.00 -14.29 7.49
C VAL A 147 -1.31 -12.95 7.66
N ARG A 148 -1.18 -12.46 8.90
CA ARG A 148 -0.47 -11.20 9.18
C ARG A 148 0.99 -11.27 8.76
N ALA A 149 1.67 -12.38 9.11
CA ALA A 149 3.08 -12.58 8.72
C ALA A 149 3.25 -12.66 7.19
N LEU A 150 2.33 -13.37 6.50
CA LEU A 150 2.37 -13.49 5.06
C LEU A 150 2.04 -12.15 4.35
N LEU A 151 1.09 -11.36 4.90
CA LEU A 151 0.77 -10.02 4.41
C LEU A 151 1.98 -9.09 4.51
N LEU A 152 2.68 -9.08 5.67
CA LEU A 152 3.90 -8.29 5.85
C LEU A 152 4.98 -8.69 4.85
N ALA A 153 5.25 -9.99 4.70
CA ALA A 153 6.26 -10.47 3.76
C ALA A 153 5.90 -10.13 2.30
N LEU A 154 4.62 -10.28 1.93
CA LEU A 154 4.12 -9.91 0.60
C LEU A 154 4.28 -8.40 0.36
N ALA A 155 3.92 -7.59 1.34
CA ALA A 155 3.93 -6.14 1.21
C ALA A 155 5.37 -5.58 1.08
N VAL A 156 6.36 -6.17 1.77
CA VAL A 156 7.77 -5.80 1.56
C VAL A 156 8.24 -6.09 0.13
N VAL A 157 7.75 -7.19 -0.48
CA VAL A 157 8.05 -7.48 -1.89
C VAL A 157 7.31 -6.52 -2.83
N ASP A 158 6.06 -6.17 -2.51
CA ASP A 158 5.29 -5.15 -3.24
C ASP A 158 5.99 -3.78 -3.19
N ASP A 159 6.61 -3.42 -2.05
CA ASP A 159 7.39 -2.17 -1.92
C ASP A 159 8.62 -2.18 -2.84
N VAL A 160 9.33 -3.32 -2.96
CA VAL A 160 10.40 -3.46 -3.96
C VAL A 160 9.85 -3.27 -5.37
N GLY A 161 8.69 -3.84 -5.68
CA GLY A 161 7.99 -3.63 -6.94
C GLY A 161 7.61 -2.16 -7.17
N ALA A 162 7.08 -1.49 -6.15
CA ALA A 162 6.76 -0.06 -6.20
C ALA A 162 7.99 0.81 -6.48
N ILE A 163 9.14 0.50 -5.85
CA ILE A 163 10.42 1.18 -6.10
C ILE A 163 10.83 1.03 -7.57
N LEU A 164 10.68 -0.16 -8.16
CA LEU A 164 10.95 -0.38 -9.58
C LEU A 164 10.01 0.44 -10.46
N VAL A 165 8.72 0.48 -10.15
CA VAL A 165 7.72 1.29 -10.85
C VAL A 165 8.06 2.78 -10.77
N ILE A 166 8.43 3.30 -9.60
CA ILE A 166 8.87 4.69 -9.40
C ILE A 166 10.09 4.99 -10.29
N THR A 167 11.06 4.08 -10.33
CA THR A 167 12.27 4.23 -11.17
C THR A 167 11.92 4.30 -12.66
N ILE A 168 10.92 3.54 -13.12
CA ILE A 168 10.47 3.55 -14.52
C ILE A 168 9.72 4.84 -14.85
N PHE A 169 8.86 5.32 -13.96
CA PHE A 169 8.02 6.50 -14.22
C PHE A 169 8.77 7.82 -14.10
N TYR A 170 9.83 7.87 -13.30
CA TYR A 170 10.58 9.11 -13.12
C TYR A 170 11.62 9.31 -14.21
N ALA A 171 11.21 9.95 -15.29
CA ALA A 171 12.08 10.25 -16.44
C ALA A 171 13.19 11.29 -16.16
N GLY A 172 13.13 12.00 -15.02
CA GLY A 172 14.06 13.09 -14.63
C GLY A 172 15.36 12.62 -13.95
N GLY A 173 15.62 11.31 -13.88
CA GLY A 173 16.81 10.76 -13.21
C GLY A 173 16.46 9.92 -11.98
N VAL A 174 16.99 10.23 -10.80
CA VAL A 174 16.70 9.49 -9.55
C VAL A 174 15.72 10.30 -8.71
N HIS A 175 14.52 9.73 -8.46
CA HIS A 175 13.54 10.39 -7.59
C HIS A 175 14.10 10.53 -6.17
N PRO A 176 13.89 11.68 -5.46
CA PRO A 176 14.42 11.89 -4.10
C PRO A 176 14.11 10.77 -3.11
N THR A 177 12.90 10.17 -3.21
CA THR A 177 12.47 9.07 -2.36
C THR A 177 13.34 7.82 -2.47
N LEU A 178 13.94 7.57 -3.65
CA LEU A 178 14.87 6.45 -3.86
C LEU A 178 16.16 6.64 -3.04
N GLY A 179 16.60 7.88 -2.82
CA GLY A 179 17.70 8.19 -1.90
C GLY A 179 17.40 7.70 -0.47
N GLY A 180 16.15 7.86 -0.01
CA GLY A 180 15.69 7.31 1.26
C GLY A 180 15.86 5.80 1.33
N VAL A 181 15.37 5.07 0.32
CA VAL A 181 15.53 3.60 0.25
C VAL A 181 16.99 3.16 0.31
N ILE A 182 17.83 3.78 -0.52
CA ILE A 182 19.26 3.45 -0.59
C ILE A 182 19.95 3.65 0.78
N LEU A 183 19.66 4.77 1.44
CA LEU A 183 20.17 5.05 2.77
C LEU A 183 19.68 4.01 3.80
N GLY A 184 18.40 3.63 3.76
CA GLY A 184 17.83 2.60 4.64
C GLY A 184 18.51 1.23 4.45
N LEU A 185 18.77 0.85 3.20
CA LEU A 185 19.47 -0.39 2.87
C LEU A 185 20.96 -0.36 3.28
N ALA A 186 21.61 0.80 3.23
CA ALA A 186 23.05 0.95 3.50
C ALA A 186 23.40 0.96 5.00
N LEU A 187 22.47 1.28 5.91
CA LEU A 187 22.77 1.44 7.33
C LEU A 187 23.29 0.17 8.01
N PRO A 188 24.17 0.25 9.03
CA PRO A 188 24.58 -0.89 9.85
C PRO A 188 23.41 -1.54 10.61
N LYS A 189 23.46 -2.88 10.82
CA LYS A 189 22.35 -3.67 11.39
C LYS A 189 21.78 -3.10 12.70
N GLY A 190 22.64 -2.77 13.66
CA GLY A 190 22.21 -2.28 14.97
C GLY A 190 21.56 -0.89 14.93
N MET A 191 22.04 0.00 14.07
CA MET A 191 21.49 1.34 13.88
C MET A 191 20.15 1.27 13.12
N GLY A 192 20.06 0.45 12.07
CA GLY A 192 18.84 0.28 11.28
C GLY A 192 17.66 -0.17 12.14
N ALA A 193 17.83 -1.16 12.99
CA ALA A 193 16.77 -1.65 13.88
C ALA A 193 16.31 -0.61 14.93
N ARG A 194 17.23 0.23 15.41
CA ARG A 194 16.87 1.34 16.33
C ARG A 194 16.05 2.41 15.61
N LEU A 195 16.49 2.83 14.42
CA LEU A 195 15.81 3.85 13.62
C LEU A 195 14.45 3.36 13.14
N GLN A 196 14.33 2.11 12.70
CA GLN A 196 13.05 1.53 12.30
C GLN A 196 12.03 1.60 13.43
N ARG A 197 12.41 1.23 14.66
CA ARG A 197 11.55 1.35 15.85
C ARG A 197 11.21 2.80 16.20
N ALA A 198 12.17 3.71 16.09
CA ALA A 198 11.95 5.12 16.40
C ALA A 198 11.04 5.81 15.37
N LEU A 199 11.12 5.43 14.08
CA LEU A 199 10.39 6.06 13.00
C LEU A 199 9.03 5.41 12.73
N SER A 200 8.76 4.18 13.20
CA SER A 200 7.50 3.48 12.93
C SER A 200 6.26 4.28 13.37
N ILE A 201 6.28 4.86 14.58
CA ILE A 201 5.17 5.68 15.08
C ILE A 201 5.04 7.01 14.33
N PRO A 202 6.08 7.86 14.18
CA PRO A 202 5.99 9.07 13.38
C PRO A 202 5.54 8.82 11.93
N VAL A 203 6.03 7.78 11.29
CA VAL A 203 5.64 7.46 9.91
C VAL A 203 4.16 7.11 9.85
N SER A 204 3.69 6.20 10.70
CA SER A 204 2.32 5.70 10.63
C SER A 204 1.27 6.70 11.12
N TYR A 205 1.59 7.54 12.11
CA TYR A 205 0.62 8.44 12.74
C TYR A 205 0.73 9.90 12.29
N VAL A 206 1.83 10.30 11.63
CA VAL A 206 2.04 11.70 11.21
C VAL A 206 2.29 11.76 9.69
N ILE A 207 3.33 11.11 9.19
CA ILE A 207 3.75 11.25 7.78
C ILE A 207 2.65 10.73 6.83
N MET A 208 2.17 9.51 7.04
CA MET A 208 1.16 8.92 6.16
C MET A 208 -0.20 9.66 6.23
N PRO A 209 -0.74 10.05 7.41
CA PRO A 209 -1.93 10.88 7.47
C PRO A 209 -1.78 12.26 6.83
N ILE A 210 -0.63 12.94 6.99
CA ILE A 210 -0.36 14.22 6.30
C ILE A 210 -0.31 14.00 4.79
N PHE A 211 0.35 12.93 4.33
CA PHE A 211 0.38 12.59 2.91
C PHE A 211 -1.03 12.32 2.36
N ALA A 212 -1.85 11.56 3.07
CA ALA A 212 -3.25 11.33 2.70
C ALA A 212 -4.06 12.62 2.68
N LEU A 213 -3.88 13.48 3.70
CA LEU A 213 -4.56 14.76 3.78
C LEU A 213 -4.19 15.66 2.59
N ALA A 214 -2.95 15.67 2.15
CA ALA A 214 -2.49 16.48 1.02
C ALA A 214 -2.92 15.93 -0.35
N ASN A 215 -3.12 14.61 -0.46
CA ASN A 215 -3.22 13.95 -1.76
C ASN A 215 -4.55 13.23 -2.03
N ALA A 216 -5.32 12.86 -1.00
CA ALA A 216 -6.60 12.19 -1.18
C ALA A 216 -7.75 13.14 -1.54
N GLY A 217 -7.57 14.46 -1.39
CA GLY A 217 -8.57 15.44 -1.81
C GLY A 217 -8.74 15.40 -3.33
N VAL A 218 -9.85 14.82 -3.79
CA VAL A 218 -10.26 14.80 -5.19
C VAL A 218 -11.65 15.40 -5.30
N VAL A 219 -11.83 16.31 -6.25
CA VAL A 219 -13.16 16.86 -6.57
C VAL A 219 -13.92 15.79 -7.34
N ILE A 220 -15.08 15.41 -6.83
CA ILE A 220 -15.98 14.43 -7.45
C ILE A 220 -16.88 15.18 -8.43
N ASP A 221 -16.49 15.17 -9.70
CA ASP A 221 -17.18 15.83 -10.79
C ASP A 221 -17.58 14.78 -11.84
N ALA A 222 -18.67 15.03 -12.56
CA ALA A 222 -19.15 14.19 -13.66
C ALA A 222 -18.11 14.01 -14.78
N SER A 223 -17.20 14.96 -14.96
CA SER A 223 -16.11 14.89 -15.94
C SER A 223 -15.13 13.74 -15.64
N VAL A 224 -14.95 13.37 -14.37
CA VAL A 224 -14.08 12.24 -13.94
C VAL A 224 -14.71 10.90 -14.30
N LEU A 225 -16.03 10.85 -14.44
CA LEU A 225 -16.81 9.64 -14.74
C LEU A 225 -17.11 9.49 -16.24
N SER A 226 -16.34 10.14 -17.11
CA SER A 226 -16.48 10.06 -18.55
C SER A 226 -15.12 9.98 -19.26
N GLY A 227 -15.10 9.44 -20.48
CA GLY A 227 -13.91 9.41 -21.34
C GLY A 227 -12.70 8.68 -20.72
N ASP A 228 -11.53 9.27 -20.91
CA ASP A 228 -10.25 8.70 -20.43
C ASP A 228 -10.11 8.66 -18.90
N PRO A 229 -10.55 9.67 -18.11
CA PRO A 229 -10.55 9.57 -16.66
C PRO A 229 -11.35 8.38 -16.13
N LEU A 230 -12.50 8.06 -16.73
CA LEU A 230 -13.28 6.87 -16.36
C LEU A 230 -12.53 5.57 -16.64
N ARG A 231 -11.81 5.47 -17.76
CA ARG A 231 -10.98 4.29 -18.08
C ARG A 231 -9.88 4.10 -17.04
N VAL A 232 -9.22 5.19 -16.63
CA VAL A 232 -8.21 5.16 -15.56
C VAL A 232 -8.86 4.73 -14.25
N PHE A 233 -10.00 5.34 -13.87
CA PHE A 233 -10.76 4.95 -12.67
C PHE A 233 -11.08 3.45 -12.65
N LEU A 234 -11.67 2.93 -13.74
CA LEU A 234 -12.03 1.51 -13.83
C LEU A 234 -10.80 0.61 -13.78
N GLY A 235 -9.75 0.94 -14.54
CA GLY A 235 -8.50 0.18 -14.56
C GLY A 235 -7.87 0.06 -13.17
N VAL A 236 -7.83 1.16 -12.42
CA VAL A 236 -7.30 1.19 -11.05
C VAL A 236 -8.22 0.44 -10.09
N ALA A 237 -9.52 0.75 -10.08
CA ALA A 237 -10.47 0.12 -9.16
C ALA A 237 -10.55 -1.40 -9.35
N PHE A 238 -10.71 -1.87 -10.60
CA PHE A 238 -10.72 -3.31 -10.88
C PHE A 238 -9.35 -3.96 -10.66
N GLY A 239 -8.25 -3.26 -10.94
CA GLY A 239 -6.90 -3.73 -10.62
C GLY A 239 -6.74 -4.02 -9.13
N LEU A 240 -7.18 -3.12 -8.26
CA LEU A 240 -7.11 -3.28 -6.80
C LEU A 240 -8.12 -4.33 -6.28
N VAL A 241 -9.40 -4.23 -6.67
CA VAL A 241 -10.48 -5.05 -6.10
C VAL A 241 -10.46 -6.49 -6.62
N VAL A 242 -10.13 -6.69 -7.88
CA VAL A 242 -10.14 -8.00 -8.53
C VAL A 242 -8.73 -8.49 -8.83
N GLY A 243 -7.91 -7.62 -9.41
CA GLY A 243 -6.57 -7.99 -9.88
C GLY A 243 -5.66 -8.47 -8.78
N LYS A 244 -5.54 -7.71 -7.71
CA LYS A 244 -4.69 -8.08 -6.57
C LYS A 244 -5.13 -9.39 -5.89
N PRO A 245 -6.40 -9.55 -5.45
CA PRO A 245 -6.84 -10.82 -4.87
C PRO A 245 -6.64 -12.01 -5.81
N VAL A 246 -7.04 -11.88 -7.07
CA VAL A 246 -6.89 -12.96 -8.05
C VAL A 246 -5.42 -13.30 -8.27
N GLY A 247 -4.56 -12.30 -8.46
CA GLY A 247 -3.13 -12.49 -8.68
C GLY A 247 -2.45 -13.18 -7.50
N VAL A 248 -2.68 -12.70 -6.28
CA VAL A 248 -2.14 -13.28 -5.04
C VAL A 248 -2.61 -14.72 -4.85
N ILE A 249 -3.92 -14.99 -5.01
CA ILE A 249 -4.49 -16.32 -4.81
C ILE A 249 -3.99 -17.30 -5.89
N LEU A 250 -4.02 -16.88 -7.16
CA LEU A 250 -3.65 -17.72 -8.28
C LEU A 250 -2.17 -18.11 -8.21
N ALA A 251 -1.29 -17.13 -8.02
CA ALA A 251 0.14 -17.40 -7.91
C ALA A 251 0.49 -18.28 -6.71
N SER A 252 -0.12 -18.01 -5.53
CA SER A 252 0.08 -18.84 -4.35
C SER A 252 -0.39 -20.28 -4.57
N ARG A 253 -1.59 -20.48 -5.14
CA ARG A 253 -2.14 -21.82 -5.40
C ARG A 253 -1.35 -22.59 -6.44
N THR A 254 -0.93 -21.93 -7.52
CA THR A 254 -0.12 -22.55 -8.57
C THR A 254 1.22 -23.03 -8.01
N LEU A 255 1.86 -22.21 -7.18
CA LEU A 255 3.11 -22.57 -6.55
C LEU A 255 2.97 -23.75 -5.56
N VAL A 256 1.88 -23.78 -4.80
CA VAL A 256 1.59 -24.89 -3.87
C VAL A 256 1.24 -26.15 -4.64
N ALA A 257 0.44 -26.04 -5.70
CA ALA A 257 0.07 -27.18 -6.55
C ALA A 257 1.27 -27.80 -7.27
N SER A 258 2.29 -27.02 -7.62
CA SER A 258 3.55 -27.52 -8.18
C SER A 258 4.48 -28.20 -7.16
N GLY A 259 4.13 -28.18 -5.87
CA GLY A 259 4.97 -28.73 -4.79
C GLY A 259 6.19 -27.85 -4.43
N ALA A 260 6.34 -26.67 -5.05
CA ALA A 260 7.48 -25.78 -4.79
C ALA A 260 7.38 -25.01 -3.46
N ALA A 261 6.16 -24.87 -2.91
CA ALA A 261 5.93 -24.24 -1.62
C ALA A 261 4.77 -24.92 -0.86
N THR A 262 4.69 -24.65 0.44
CA THR A 262 3.57 -25.05 1.30
C THR A 262 2.96 -23.81 1.94
N LEU A 263 1.63 -23.81 2.13
CA LEU A 263 0.97 -22.76 2.89
C LEU A 263 1.36 -22.85 4.36
N PRO A 264 1.56 -21.72 5.05
CA PRO A 264 1.76 -21.73 6.49
C PRO A 264 0.57 -22.39 7.23
N PRO A 265 0.79 -23.02 8.39
CA PRO A 265 -0.28 -23.56 9.20
C PRO A 265 -1.36 -22.53 9.50
N GLY A 266 -2.63 -22.89 9.30
CA GLY A 266 -3.78 -22.00 9.51
C GLY A 266 -4.10 -21.07 8.35
N VAL A 267 -3.34 -21.10 7.26
CA VAL A 267 -3.66 -20.41 5.99
C VAL A 267 -4.25 -21.42 5.02
N ALA A 268 -5.54 -21.27 4.72
CA ALA A 268 -6.26 -22.07 3.74
C ALA A 268 -6.87 -21.17 2.65
N GLY A 269 -7.74 -21.71 1.79
CA GLY A 269 -8.28 -20.97 0.66
C GLY A 269 -8.98 -19.66 1.04
N ARG A 270 -9.63 -19.63 2.21
CA ARG A 270 -10.34 -18.44 2.71
C ARG A 270 -9.37 -17.40 3.27
N GLU A 271 -8.39 -17.83 4.01
CA GLU A 271 -7.32 -16.98 4.54
C GLU A 271 -6.51 -16.34 3.39
N LEU A 272 -6.31 -17.06 2.29
CA LEU A 272 -5.75 -16.48 1.07
C LEU A 272 -6.69 -15.44 0.45
N GLY A 273 -8.02 -15.62 0.55
CA GLY A 273 -9.00 -14.61 0.13
C GLY A 273 -8.90 -13.32 0.95
N VAL A 274 -8.77 -13.43 2.28
CA VAL A 274 -8.54 -12.27 3.17
C VAL A 274 -7.22 -11.59 2.83
N LEU A 275 -6.14 -12.37 2.66
CA LEU A 275 -4.83 -11.87 2.29
C LEU A 275 -4.88 -11.09 0.96
N GLY A 276 -5.50 -11.67 -0.07
CA GLY A 276 -5.64 -11.03 -1.38
C GLY A 276 -6.47 -9.75 -1.32
N ALA A 277 -7.58 -9.74 -0.58
CA ALA A 277 -8.41 -8.56 -0.42
C ALA A 277 -7.66 -7.45 0.35
N LEU A 278 -6.92 -7.78 1.42
CA LEU A 278 -6.08 -6.82 2.14
C LEU A 278 -4.96 -6.28 1.27
N ALA A 279 -4.32 -7.12 0.45
CA ALA A 279 -3.32 -6.70 -0.53
C ALA A 279 -3.91 -5.73 -1.58
N GLY A 280 -5.22 -5.82 -1.88
CA GLY A 280 -5.94 -4.88 -2.74
C GLY A 280 -6.09 -3.46 -2.18
N ILE A 281 -5.70 -3.21 -0.95
CA ILE A 281 -5.68 -1.87 -0.36
C ILE A 281 -4.40 -1.17 -0.81
N GLY A 282 -4.47 -0.39 -1.89
CA GLY A 282 -3.29 0.30 -2.46
C GLY A 282 -3.06 1.69 -1.90
N PHE A 283 -4.09 2.31 -1.45
CA PHE A 283 -4.30 3.66 -0.92
C PHE A 283 -3.12 4.66 -1.06
N THR A 284 -2.33 4.94 0.00
CA THR A 284 -1.27 5.97 -0.04
C THR A 284 -0.16 5.67 -1.04
N MET A 285 0.23 4.40 -1.17
CA MET A 285 1.24 3.99 -2.14
C MET A 285 0.74 4.15 -3.58
N SER A 286 -0.51 3.75 -3.85
CA SER A 286 -1.12 3.98 -5.16
C SER A 286 -1.32 5.46 -5.46
N LEU A 287 -1.67 6.31 -4.46
CA LEU A 287 -1.76 7.77 -4.62
C LEU A 287 -0.40 8.38 -4.99
N PHE A 288 0.67 7.91 -4.38
CA PHE A 288 2.02 8.36 -4.71
C PHE A 288 2.41 8.00 -6.15
N ILE A 289 2.19 6.75 -6.55
CA ILE A 289 2.45 6.30 -7.92
C ILE A 289 1.55 7.03 -8.93
N ALA A 290 0.30 7.32 -8.58
CA ALA A 290 -0.62 8.05 -9.45
C ALA A 290 -0.13 9.46 -9.79
N GLN A 291 0.50 10.15 -8.84
CA GLN A 291 1.08 11.48 -9.08
C GLN A 291 2.32 11.42 -9.99
N LEU A 292 3.09 10.34 -9.92
CA LEU A 292 4.22 10.13 -10.83
C LEU A 292 3.76 9.78 -12.24
N ALA A 293 2.67 8.99 -12.36
CA ALA A 293 2.10 8.60 -13.63
C ALA A 293 1.31 9.72 -14.31
N PHE A 294 0.59 10.51 -13.52
CA PHE A 294 -0.28 11.62 -13.97
C PHE A 294 -0.07 12.82 -13.06
N PRO A 295 0.89 13.71 -13.35
CA PRO A 295 1.25 14.81 -12.45
C PRO A 295 0.07 15.72 -12.11
N GLU A 296 -0.82 16.00 -13.06
CA GLU A 296 -1.97 16.90 -12.89
C GLU A 296 -3.15 16.53 -13.80
N GLY A 297 -4.32 17.12 -13.53
CA GLY A 297 -5.49 17.08 -14.40
C GLY A 297 -6.46 15.94 -14.12
N GLN A 298 -7.38 15.72 -15.08
CA GLN A 298 -8.50 14.80 -14.90
C GLN A 298 -8.09 13.32 -14.83
N LEU A 299 -6.97 12.93 -15.47
CA LEU A 299 -6.46 11.56 -15.38
C LEU A 299 -6.02 11.24 -13.95
N LEU A 300 -5.34 12.18 -13.29
CA LEU A 300 -4.98 12.06 -11.87
C LEU A 300 -6.22 12.00 -10.99
N ALA A 301 -7.24 12.81 -11.26
CA ALA A 301 -8.50 12.77 -10.52
C ALA A 301 -9.20 11.41 -10.66
N GLY A 302 -9.27 10.86 -11.87
CA GLY A 302 -9.77 9.51 -12.13
C GLY A 302 -8.99 8.42 -11.39
N ALA A 303 -7.66 8.51 -11.41
CA ALA A 303 -6.79 7.60 -10.67
C ALA A 303 -7.04 7.67 -9.16
N LYS A 304 -7.05 8.86 -8.57
CA LYS A 304 -7.31 9.08 -7.14
C LYS A 304 -8.67 8.51 -6.71
N LEU A 305 -9.72 8.79 -7.48
CA LEU A 305 -11.05 8.24 -7.21
C LEU A 305 -11.06 6.72 -7.29
N GLY A 306 -10.42 6.14 -8.31
CA GLY A 306 -10.26 4.69 -8.47
C GLY A 306 -9.51 4.03 -7.30
N ILE A 307 -8.48 4.69 -6.79
CA ILE A 307 -7.70 4.23 -5.62
C ILE A 307 -8.57 4.24 -4.37
N ILE A 308 -9.26 5.34 -4.09
CA ILE A 308 -10.09 5.50 -2.88
C ILE A 308 -11.23 4.48 -2.88
N VAL A 309 -11.99 4.40 -3.97
CA VAL A 309 -13.09 3.45 -4.12
C VAL A 309 -12.58 2.01 -4.11
N GLY A 310 -11.54 1.72 -4.88
CA GLY A 310 -10.94 0.37 -4.95
C GLY A 310 -10.44 -0.11 -3.60
N SER A 311 -9.69 0.73 -2.87
CA SER A 311 -9.17 0.41 -1.53
C SER A 311 -10.27 0.23 -0.50
N ALA A 312 -11.31 1.08 -0.53
CA ALA A 312 -12.48 0.94 0.36
C ALA A 312 -13.24 -0.36 0.09
N VAL A 313 -13.50 -0.68 -1.17
CA VAL A 313 -14.18 -1.93 -1.55
C VAL A 313 -13.33 -3.15 -1.16
N ALA A 314 -12.01 -3.13 -1.39
CA ALA A 314 -11.10 -4.20 -1.00
C ALA A 314 -11.12 -4.42 0.53
N ALA A 315 -11.11 -3.34 1.32
CA ALA A 315 -11.23 -3.41 2.78
C ALA A 315 -12.59 -4.00 3.22
N LEU A 316 -13.70 -3.60 2.57
CA LEU A 316 -15.03 -4.16 2.85
C LEU A 316 -15.12 -5.64 2.49
N ILE A 317 -14.52 -6.06 1.38
CA ILE A 317 -14.44 -7.49 1.01
C ILE A 317 -13.65 -8.28 2.06
N ALA A 318 -12.48 -7.77 2.49
CA ALA A 318 -11.71 -8.40 3.56
C ALA A 318 -12.52 -8.52 4.86
N ALA A 319 -13.27 -7.47 5.22
CA ALA A 319 -14.17 -7.47 6.37
C ALA A 319 -15.31 -8.50 6.20
N ALA A 320 -15.98 -8.52 5.06
CA ALA A 320 -17.06 -9.45 4.79
C ALA A 320 -16.59 -10.91 4.87
N ILE A 321 -15.46 -11.25 4.22
CA ILE A 321 -14.89 -12.60 4.29
C ILE A 321 -14.54 -12.97 5.74
N THR A 322 -14.07 -12.03 6.55
CA THR A 322 -13.66 -12.29 7.94
C THR A 322 -14.86 -12.40 8.88
N LEU A 323 -15.85 -11.50 8.76
CA LEU A 323 -17.00 -11.43 9.66
C LEU A 323 -18.05 -12.51 9.39
N LEU A 324 -18.19 -12.98 8.14
CA LEU A 324 -19.03 -14.14 7.79
C LEU A 324 -18.50 -15.46 8.36
N ARG A 325 -17.38 -15.43 9.07
CA ARG A 325 -16.84 -16.57 9.79
C ARG A 325 -17.67 -16.81 11.05
N ARG A 326 -18.31 -17.99 11.15
CA ARG A 326 -18.78 -18.46 12.47
C ARG A 326 -17.55 -18.60 13.37
N PRO A 327 -17.59 -18.07 14.61
CA PRO A 327 -16.47 -18.25 15.53
C PRO A 327 -16.19 -19.78 15.64
N ARG A 328 -14.92 -20.18 15.50
CA ARG A 328 -14.52 -21.52 15.89
C ARG A 328 -14.71 -21.54 17.40
N LEU A 329 -15.72 -22.26 17.86
CA LEU A 329 -15.83 -22.62 19.27
C LEU A 329 -14.54 -23.40 19.64
N PRO A 330 -13.96 -23.10 20.81
CA PRO A 330 -12.73 -23.71 21.29
C PRO A 330 -12.82 -25.23 21.41
#